data_ff1d2cfa7f6e9b99666915dbf2b50eda
#
_entry.id   ff1d2cfa7f6e9b99666915dbf2b50eda
#
_cell.length_a   1.000
_cell.length_b   1.000
_cell.length_c   1.000
_cell.angle_alpha   90.00
_cell.angle_beta   90.00
_cell.angle_gamma   90.00
#
_symmetry.space_group_name_H-M   'P 1'
#
loop_
_entity.id
_entity.type
_entity.pdbx_description
1 polymer ?
#
loop_
_entity_poly.entity_id
_entity_poly.type
_entity_poly.pdbx_seq_one_letter_code
_entity_poly.pdbx_strand_id
1 'polypeptide(L)'
;MKVTKAKATENRAALVQAAGSLFRERGIDGVGVAEISKKAGLTHGALYAQFPSKEALAAEAFAAAFKRGFERMTADRNGRPATLTDCLDWYLSFDHRDNVATSCAMSACVSELARQDKVLSERVTEGFERLVAVMERGLGASSVKAENRQRALAMAAAMIGGVAASRAVAKADPKLSNQILRAVRRIVGEVGGEEGQVDGPRGRPRATRKRARGAGSPAPSSQL
;
A
#
# COMPACT_ATOMS: atom_id res chain seq x y z
N MET A 1 7.65 -1.42 37.32
CA MET A 1 6.17 -1.48 37.24
C MET A 1 5.77 -2.55 36.20
N LYS A 2 4.97 -3.53 36.56
CA LYS A 2 4.57 -4.63 35.65
C LYS A 2 3.55 -4.05 34.66
N VAL A 3 3.83 -4.14 33.35
CA VAL A 3 2.90 -3.70 32.29
C VAL A 3 1.65 -4.56 32.33
N THR A 4 0.45 -3.96 32.32
CA THR A 4 -0.82 -4.71 32.28
C THR A 4 -0.98 -5.40 30.94
N LYS A 5 -1.77 -6.49 30.89
CA LYS A 5 -2.07 -7.22 29.64
C LYS A 5 -2.66 -6.31 28.56
N ALA A 6 -3.56 -5.40 28.95
CA ALA A 6 -4.16 -4.43 28.04
C ALA A 6 -3.09 -3.50 27.44
N LYS A 7 -2.18 -2.95 28.27
CA LYS A 7 -1.11 -2.09 27.81
C LYS A 7 -0.10 -2.81 26.93
N ALA A 8 0.18 -4.08 27.19
CA ALA A 8 1.02 -4.90 26.31
C ALA A 8 0.40 -5.09 24.93
N THR A 9 -0.91 -5.30 24.84
CA THR A 9 -1.65 -5.42 23.58
C THR A 9 -1.63 -4.09 22.79
N GLU A 10 -1.84 -2.96 23.46
CA GLU A 10 -1.74 -1.63 22.84
C GLU A 10 -0.32 -1.37 22.28
N ASN A 11 0.71 -1.65 23.09
CA ASN A 11 2.10 -1.47 22.70
C ASN A 11 2.44 -2.32 21.47
N ARG A 12 1.99 -3.60 21.45
CA ARG A 12 2.17 -4.48 20.30
C ARG A 12 1.52 -3.92 19.05
N ALA A 13 0.27 -3.48 19.14
CA ALA A 13 -0.45 -2.88 18.01
C ALA A 13 0.23 -1.61 17.50
N ALA A 14 0.75 -0.74 18.38
CA ALA A 14 1.49 0.46 18.01
C ALA A 14 2.78 0.11 17.25
N LEU A 15 3.54 -0.90 17.70
CA LEU A 15 4.75 -1.37 17.02
C LEU A 15 4.43 -1.93 15.63
N VAL A 16 3.40 -2.76 15.51
CA VAL A 16 2.95 -3.33 14.21
C VAL A 16 2.53 -2.23 13.23
N GLN A 17 1.81 -1.21 13.71
CA GLN A 17 1.40 -0.08 12.88
C GLN A 17 2.59 0.78 12.44
N ALA A 18 3.49 1.12 13.36
CA ALA A 18 4.68 1.92 13.08
C ALA A 18 5.61 1.20 12.10
N ALA A 19 5.90 -0.08 12.34
CA ALA A 19 6.72 -0.91 11.46
C ALA A 19 6.11 -1.01 10.06
N GLY A 20 4.82 -1.34 9.96
CA GLY A 20 4.15 -1.47 8.68
C GLY A 20 4.12 -0.21 7.83
N SER A 21 4.04 0.98 8.44
CA SER A 21 4.15 2.26 7.75
C SER A 21 5.58 2.52 7.27
N LEU A 22 6.57 2.36 8.17
CA LEU A 22 7.98 2.62 7.86
C LEU A 22 8.52 1.68 6.78
N PHE A 23 8.19 0.38 6.87
CA PHE A 23 8.62 -0.60 5.87
C PHE A 23 8.10 -0.27 4.47
N ARG A 24 6.85 0.19 4.35
CA ARG A 24 6.31 0.61 3.05
C ARG A 24 6.93 1.89 2.52
N GLU A 25 7.31 2.82 3.39
CA GLU A 25 7.92 4.10 2.99
C GLU A 25 9.40 3.98 2.63
N ARG A 26 10.13 3.06 3.27
CA ARG A 26 11.61 3.06 3.25
C ARG A 26 12.24 1.68 3.04
N GLY A 27 11.43 0.66 2.88
CA GLY A 27 11.87 -0.72 2.80
C GLY A 27 12.11 -1.37 4.17
N ILE A 28 12.19 -2.69 4.18
CA ILE A 28 12.39 -3.46 5.41
C ILE A 28 13.80 -3.26 5.94
N ASP A 29 14.80 -3.35 5.05
CA ASP A 29 16.22 -3.26 5.42
C ASP A 29 16.62 -1.82 5.79
N GLY A 30 15.95 -0.82 5.19
CA GLY A 30 16.19 0.60 5.44
C GLY A 30 15.68 1.14 6.77
N VAL A 31 15.02 0.31 7.60
CA VAL A 31 14.39 0.74 8.87
C VAL A 31 14.97 0.00 10.07
N GLY A 32 15.48 0.73 11.04
CA GLY A 32 16.01 0.19 12.29
C GLY A 32 14.94 0.04 13.38
N VAL A 33 15.14 -0.93 14.30
CA VAL A 33 14.23 -1.18 15.44
C VAL A 33 14.08 0.04 16.38
N ALA A 34 15.14 0.82 16.53
CA ALA A 34 15.10 2.05 17.34
C ALA A 34 14.12 3.08 16.76
N GLU A 35 14.08 3.21 15.44
CA GLU A 35 13.18 4.11 14.74
C GLU A 35 11.72 3.65 14.83
N ILE A 36 11.48 2.35 14.68
CA ILE A 36 10.15 1.76 14.86
C ILE A 36 9.64 2.03 16.27
N SER A 37 10.47 1.78 17.29
CA SER A 37 10.14 2.05 18.70
C SER A 37 9.80 3.53 18.93
N LYS A 38 10.63 4.43 18.42
CA LYS A 38 10.41 5.89 18.50
C LYS A 38 9.09 6.31 17.84
N LYS A 39 8.79 5.80 16.63
CA LYS A 39 7.53 6.10 15.93
C LYS A 39 6.31 5.54 16.67
N ALA A 40 6.46 4.41 17.38
CA ALA A 40 5.42 3.82 18.23
C ALA A 40 5.27 4.52 19.60
N GLY A 41 6.12 5.50 19.95
CA GLY A 41 6.15 6.12 21.27
C GLY A 41 6.64 5.20 22.39
N LEU A 42 7.49 4.22 22.05
CA LEU A 42 7.97 3.16 22.95
C LEU A 42 9.50 3.15 23.03
N THR A 43 10.02 2.49 24.08
CA THR A 43 11.46 2.25 24.22
C THR A 43 11.91 1.06 23.36
N HIS A 44 13.21 1.01 23.05
CA HIS A 44 13.82 -0.12 22.33
C HIS A 44 13.60 -1.46 23.05
N GLY A 45 13.72 -1.49 24.39
CA GLY A 45 13.45 -2.69 25.19
C GLY A 45 11.98 -3.15 25.12
N ALA A 46 11.03 -2.22 24.97
CA ALA A 46 9.63 -2.56 24.83
C ALA A 46 9.32 -3.32 23.52
N LEU A 47 10.09 -3.09 22.46
CA LEU A 47 9.96 -3.84 21.21
C LEU A 47 10.36 -5.30 21.42
N TYR A 48 11.53 -5.55 21.99
CA TYR A 48 12.01 -6.93 22.22
C TYR A 48 11.21 -7.69 23.28
N ALA A 49 10.50 -6.98 24.15
CA ALA A 49 9.52 -7.62 25.04
C ALA A 49 8.27 -8.13 24.29
N GLN A 50 8.01 -7.63 23.06
CA GLN A 50 6.84 -7.99 22.26
C GLN A 50 7.19 -8.88 21.06
N PHE A 51 8.39 -8.74 20.50
CA PHE A 51 8.83 -9.44 19.29
C PHE A 51 10.25 -9.97 19.47
N PRO A 52 10.49 -11.26 19.17
CA PRO A 52 11.84 -11.86 19.33
C PRO A 52 12.83 -11.29 18.31
N SER A 53 12.38 -10.77 17.17
CA SER A 53 13.24 -10.20 16.13
C SER A 53 12.48 -9.17 15.28
N LYS A 54 13.23 -8.44 14.43
CA LYS A 54 12.69 -7.51 13.43
C LYS A 54 11.88 -8.26 12.36
N GLU A 55 12.30 -9.45 11.98
CA GLU A 55 11.63 -10.31 10.99
C GLU A 55 10.28 -10.77 11.51
N ALA A 56 10.16 -11.18 12.78
CA ALA A 56 8.91 -11.53 13.42
C ALA A 56 7.93 -10.34 13.46
N LEU A 57 8.44 -9.13 13.76
CA LEU A 57 7.65 -7.91 13.68
C LEU A 57 7.24 -7.59 12.23
N ALA A 58 8.14 -7.77 11.25
CA ALA A 58 7.83 -7.55 9.85
C ALA A 58 6.71 -8.48 9.37
N ALA A 59 6.78 -9.77 9.66
CA ALA A 59 5.75 -10.75 9.30
C ALA A 59 4.36 -10.33 9.83
N GLU A 60 4.26 -9.89 11.08
CA GLU A 60 3.00 -9.43 11.66
C GLU A 60 2.55 -8.08 11.08
N ALA A 61 3.49 -7.17 10.83
CA ALA A 61 3.19 -5.88 10.22
C ALA A 61 2.64 -6.02 8.79
N PHE A 62 3.20 -6.95 8.00
CA PHE A 62 2.69 -7.26 6.66
C PHE A 62 1.32 -7.93 6.71
N ALA A 63 1.11 -8.93 7.60
CA ALA A 63 -0.19 -9.57 7.78
C ALA A 63 -1.29 -8.55 8.16
N ALA A 64 -0.98 -7.65 9.09
CA ALA A 64 -1.88 -6.57 9.49
C ALA A 64 -2.12 -5.55 8.36
N ALA A 65 -1.10 -5.26 7.53
CA ALA A 65 -1.24 -4.37 6.38
C ALA A 65 -2.14 -4.99 5.30
N PHE A 66 -1.98 -6.28 5.00
CA PHE A 66 -2.84 -7.01 4.07
C PHE A 66 -4.29 -7.02 4.54
N LYS A 67 -4.53 -7.38 5.82
CA LYS A 67 -5.88 -7.36 6.39
C LYS A 67 -6.56 -6.01 6.18
N ARG A 68 -5.93 -4.91 6.59
CA ARG A 68 -6.48 -3.55 6.41
C ARG A 68 -6.67 -3.17 4.94
N GLY A 69 -5.73 -3.56 4.08
CA GLY A 69 -5.82 -3.32 2.64
C GLY A 69 -7.05 -3.99 2.02
N PHE A 70 -7.29 -5.26 2.35
CA PHE A 70 -8.46 -6.00 1.89
C PHE A 70 -9.76 -5.43 2.43
N GLU A 71 -9.82 -5.10 3.72
CA GLU A 71 -10.99 -4.47 4.33
C GLU A 71 -11.39 -3.17 3.60
N ARG A 72 -10.41 -2.33 3.25
CA ARG A 72 -10.65 -1.09 2.48
C ARG A 72 -11.05 -1.36 1.03
N MET A 73 -10.38 -2.29 0.37
CA MET A 73 -10.62 -2.63 -1.02
C MET A 73 -12.03 -3.21 -1.22
N THR A 74 -12.46 -4.06 -0.30
CA THR A 74 -13.74 -4.77 -0.37
C THR A 74 -14.85 -4.14 0.49
N ALA A 75 -14.60 -2.97 1.09
CA ALA A 75 -15.60 -2.27 1.88
C ALA A 75 -16.82 -1.90 1.03
N ASP A 76 -17.99 -1.94 1.65
CA ASP A 76 -19.24 -1.55 1.00
C ASP A 76 -19.17 -0.14 0.42
N ARG A 77 -19.82 0.05 -0.71
CA ARG A 77 -19.93 1.31 -1.42
C ARG A 77 -21.40 1.76 -1.43
N ASN A 78 -21.71 2.80 -0.66
CA ASN A 78 -23.07 3.35 -0.60
C ASN A 78 -24.15 2.29 -0.29
N GLY A 79 -23.86 1.39 0.66
CA GLY A 79 -24.77 0.33 1.10
C GLY A 79 -24.85 -0.91 0.18
N ARG A 80 -23.96 -1.04 -0.80
CA ARG A 80 -23.82 -2.25 -1.62
C ARG A 80 -22.43 -2.87 -1.50
N PRO A 81 -22.27 -4.19 -1.68
CA PRO A 81 -20.96 -4.83 -1.77
C PRO A 81 -20.08 -4.20 -2.87
N ALA A 82 -18.77 -4.14 -2.61
CA ALA A 82 -17.82 -3.67 -3.61
C ALA A 82 -17.79 -4.60 -4.82
N THR A 83 -17.89 -4.03 -6.01
CA THR A 83 -17.71 -4.73 -7.29
C THR A 83 -16.22 -4.88 -7.63
N LEU A 84 -15.92 -5.66 -8.69
CA LEU A 84 -14.56 -5.73 -9.24
C LEU A 84 -14.07 -4.34 -9.64
N THR A 85 -14.89 -3.57 -10.35
CA THR A 85 -14.60 -2.19 -10.75
C THR A 85 -14.23 -1.31 -9.55
N ASP A 86 -15.00 -1.38 -8.45
CA ASP A 86 -14.69 -0.63 -7.23
C ASP A 86 -13.32 -1.02 -6.64
N CYS A 87 -12.99 -2.31 -6.65
CA CYS A 87 -11.71 -2.83 -6.18
C CYS A 87 -10.54 -2.32 -7.05
N LEU A 88 -10.70 -2.38 -8.38
CA LEU A 88 -9.70 -1.91 -9.33
C LEU A 88 -9.50 -0.39 -9.25
N ASP A 89 -10.58 0.38 -9.19
CA ASP A 89 -10.54 1.84 -9.07
C ASP A 89 -9.87 2.28 -7.78
N TRP A 90 -10.13 1.59 -6.69
CA TRP A 90 -9.48 1.88 -5.41
C TRP A 90 -7.99 1.55 -5.45
N TYR A 91 -7.62 0.34 -5.95
CA TYR A 91 -6.23 -0.13 -5.91
C TYR A 91 -5.35 0.64 -6.90
N LEU A 92 -5.86 0.94 -8.10
CA LEU A 92 -5.13 1.63 -9.18
C LEU A 92 -5.40 3.15 -9.18
N SER A 93 -5.83 3.71 -8.05
CA SER A 93 -6.01 5.16 -7.89
C SER A 93 -4.68 5.90 -7.67
N PHE A 94 -4.68 7.20 -7.98
CA PHE A 94 -3.56 8.08 -7.64
C PHE A 94 -3.36 8.17 -6.13
N ASP A 95 -4.44 8.20 -5.35
CA ASP A 95 -4.37 8.23 -3.90
C ASP A 95 -3.69 6.99 -3.32
N HIS A 96 -4.00 5.80 -3.85
CA HIS A 96 -3.34 4.56 -3.43
C HIS A 96 -1.85 4.54 -3.82
N ARG A 97 -1.50 5.06 -5.00
CA ARG A 97 -0.11 5.21 -5.43
C ARG A 97 0.66 6.14 -4.51
N ASP A 98 0.11 7.32 -4.19
CA ASP A 98 0.82 8.41 -3.54
C ASP A 98 0.91 8.25 -2.02
N ASN A 99 -0.05 7.56 -1.40
CA ASN A 99 -0.07 7.30 0.04
C ASN A 99 0.65 5.99 0.40
N VAL A 100 1.97 5.92 0.14
CA VAL A 100 2.78 4.71 0.31
C VAL A 100 2.64 4.10 1.70
N ALA A 101 2.64 4.91 2.76
CA ALA A 101 2.54 4.48 4.15
C ALA A 101 1.29 3.62 4.46
N THR A 102 0.21 3.78 3.70
CA THR A 102 -1.07 3.09 3.92
C THR A 102 -1.51 2.21 2.76
N SER A 103 -0.73 2.19 1.67
CA SER A 103 -1.02 1.42 0.45
C SER A 103 -0.68 -0.07 0.60
N CYS A 104 -0.81 -0.81 -0.50
CA CYS A 104 -0.46 -2.23 -0.54
C CYS A 104 1.02 -2.46 -0.22
N ALA A 105 1.30 -3.31 0.75
CA ALA A 105 2.66 -3.62 1.17
C ALA A 105 3.44 -4.40 0.08
N MET A 106 2.77 -5.22 -0.74
CA MET A 106 3.40 -5.90 -1.87
C MET A 106 3.91 -4.89 -2.90
N SER A 107 3.06 -3.95 -3.34
CA SER A 107 3.47 -2.94 -4.33
C SER A 107 4.54 -1.96 -3.81
N ALA A 108 4.69 -1.84 -2.49
CA ALA A 108 5.71 -0.99 -1.89
C ALA A 108 7.07 -1.69 -1.74
N CYS A 109 7.07 -3.01 -1.48
CA CYS A 109 8.27 -3.76 -1.08
C CYS A 109 8.54 -4.99 -1.96
N VAL A 110 7.93 -5.15 -3.14
CA VAL A 110 7.95 -6.39 -3.93
C VAL A 110 9.38 -6.93 -4.18
N SER A 111 10.33 -6.05 -4.48
CA SER A 111 11.72 -6.43 -4.75
C SER A 111 12.47 -6.88 -3.50
N GLU A 112 12.13 -6.34 -2.33
CA GLU A 112 12.74 -6.75 -1.05
C GLU A 112 12.15 -8.05 -0.54
N LEU A 113 10.83 -8.22 -0.69
CA LEU A 113 10.11 -9.42 -0.22
C LEU A 113 10.68 -10.72 -0.81
N ALA A 114 11.21 -10.68 -2.04
CA ALA A 114 11.87 -11.82 -2.68
C ALA A 114 13.16 -12.27 -1.98
N ARG A 115 13.74 -11.43 -1.13
CA ARG A 115 15.00 -11.71 -0.41
C ARG A 115 14.80 -11.98 1.08
N GLN A 116 13.55 -11.97 1.54
CA GLN A 116 13.22 -12.18 2.94
C GLN A 116 13.13 -13.67 3.30
N ASP A 117 13.06 -13.97 4.59
CA ASP A 117 12.95 -15.32 5.10
C ASP A 117 11.64 -16.02 4.72
N LYS A 118 11.58 -17.33 5.04
CA LYS A 118 10.41 -18.17 4.75
C LYS A 118 9.15 -17.68 5.48
N VAL A 119 9.29 -17.19 6.71
CA VAL A 119 8.13 -16.77 7.54
C VAL A 119 7.43 -15.57 6.90
N LEU A 120 8.21 -14.57 6.46
CA LEU A 120 7.64 -13.42 5.76
C LEU A 120 7.12 -13.80 4.37
N SER A 121 7.82 -14.69 3.64
CA SER A 121 7.37 -15.21 2.34
C SER A 121 6.02 -15.91 2.45
N GLU A 122 5.78 -16.70 3.51
CA GLU A 122 4.47 -17.34 3.77
C GLU A 122 3.36 -16.29 3.95
N ARG A 123 3.61 -15.21 4.71
CA ARG A 123 2.63 -14.12 4.87
C ARG A 123 2.34 -13.38 3.57
N VAL A 124 3.36 -13.19 2.75
CA VAL A 124 3.20 -12.58 1.42
C VAL A 124 2.38 -13.50 0.50
N THR A 125 2.63 -14.79 0.53
CA THR A 125 1.87 -15.80 -0.23
C THR A 125 0.39 -15.78 0.19
N GLU A 126 0.09 -15.81 1.50
CA GLU A 126 -1.28 -15.69 2.02
C GLU A 126 -1.95 -14.39 1.53
N GLY A 127 -1.23 -13.28 1.57
CA GLY A 127 -1.73 -11.98 1.09
C GLY A 127 -1.99 -11.98 -0.42
N PHE A 128 -1.10 -12.55 -1.22
CA PHE A 128 -1.25 -12.65 -2.67
C PHE A 128 -2.43 -13.54 -3.05
N GLU A 129 -2.55 -14.73 -2.43
CA GLU A 129 -3.68 -15.64 -2.64
C GLU A 129 -5.02 -15.00 -2.30
N ARG A 130 -5.05 -14.20 -1.25
CA ARG A 130 -6.25 -13.45 -0.88
C ARG A 130 -6.61 -12.39 -1.92
N LEU A 131 -5.63 -11.71 -2.51
CA LEU A 131 -5.87 -10.77 -3.62
C LEU A 131 -6.43 -11.50 -4.83
N VAL A 132 -5.82 -12.63 -5.20
CA VAL A 132 -6.31 -13.48 -6.30
C VAL A 132 -7.75 -13.90 -6.04
N ALA A 133 -8.10 -14.35 -4.84
CA ALA A 133 -9.46 -14.74 -4.49
C ALA A 133 -10.47 -13.57 -4.58
N VAL A 134 -10.05 -12.33 -4.34
CA VAL A 134 -10.91 -11.15 -4.58
C VAL A 134 -11.16 -10.97 -6.08
N MET A 135 -10.12 -11.12 -6.91
CA MET A 135 -10.26 -11.01 -8.37
C MET A 135 -11.13 -12.16 -8.93
N GLU A 136 -10.91 -13.40 -8.50
CA GLU A 136 -11.73 -14.57 -8.92
C GLU A 136 -13.23 -14.34 -8.64
N ARG A 137 -13.55 -13.85 -7.45
CA ARG A 137 -14.97 -13.54 -7.11
C ARG A 137 -15.54 -12.44 -8.01
N GLY A 138 -14.74 -11.44 -8.34
CA GLY A 138 -15.13 -10.34 -9.20
C GLY A 138 -15.35 -10.74 -10.67
N LEU A 139 -14.65 -11.78 -11.15
CA LEU A 139 -14.82 -12.34 -12.49
C LEU A 139 -16.13 -13.10 -12.67
N GLY A 140 -16.82 -13.43 -11.58
CA GLY A 140 -18.07 -14.20 -11.62
C GLY A 140 -17.87 -15.68 -11.93
N ALA A 141 -19.01 -16.38 -12.11
CA ALA A 141 -19.00 -17.80 -12.46
C ALA A 141 -18.76 -17.96 -13.97
N SER A 142 -17.52 -18.23 -14.36
CA SER A 142 -17.21 -18.71 -15.72
C SER A 142 -17.34 -20.22 -15.79
N SER A 143 -17.66 -20.76 -16.98
CA SER A 143 -17.74 -22.19 -17.24
C SER A 143 -16.40 -22.92 -17.05
N VAL A 144 -15.28 -22.21 -17.05
CA VAL A 144 -13.92 -22.77 -16.89
C VAL A 144 -13.22 -22.12 -15.70
N LYS A 145 -13.31 -22.77 -14.54
CA LYS A 145 -12.72 -22.31 -13.27
C LYS A 145 -11.20 -22.07 -13.36
N ALA A 146 -10.49 -22.90 -14.12
CA ALA A 146 -9.04 -22.76 -14.31
C ALA A 146 -8.66 -21.48 -15.07
N GLU A 147 -9.47 -21.05 -16.04
CA GLU A 147 -9.27 -19.83 -16.79
C GLU A 147 -9.43 -18.59 -15.90
N ASN A 148 -10.45 -18.55 -15.04
CA ASN A 148 -10.66 -17.47 -14.10
C ASN A 148 -9.47 -17.33 -13.13
N ARG A 149 -8.90 -18.45 -12.68
CA ARG A 149 -7.70 -18.42 -11.84
C ARG A 149 -6.50 -17.79 -12.54
N GLN A 150 -6.24 -18.16 -13.81
CA GLN A 150 -5.15 -17.57 -14.60
C GLN A 150 -5.36 -16.07 -14.80
N ARG A 151 -6.59 -15.65 -15.13
CA ARG A 151 -6.94 -14.23 -15.26
C ARG A 151 -6.73 -13.49 -13.95
N ALA A 152 -7.20 -14.02 -12.83
CA ALA A 152 -7.05 -13.42 -11.51
C ALA A 152 -5.59 -13.29 -11.07
N LEU A 153 -4.75 -14.31 -11.37
CA LEU A 153 -3.30 -14.25 -11.12
C LEU A 153 -2.64 -13.15 -11.95
N ALA A 154 -2.97 -13.04 -13.24
CA ALA A 154 -2.45 -12.00 -14.12
C ALA A 154 -2.89 -10.60 -13.66
N MET A 155 -4.16 -10.43 -13.29
CA MET A 155 -4.70 -9.17 -12.77
C MET A 155 -3.97 -8.76 -11.48
N ALA A 156 -3.82 -9.65 -10.51
CA ALA A 156 -3.15 -9.37 -9.24
C ALA A 156 -1.68 -8.94 -9.47
N ALA A 157 -0.96 -9.67 -10.32
CA ALA A 157 0.43 -9.37 -10.66
C ALA A 157 0.55 -8.01 -11.38
N ALA A 158 -0.32 -7.72 -12.35
CA ALA A 158 -0.35 -6.45 -13.07
C ALA A 158 -0.68 -5.26 -12.16
N MET A 159 -1.62 -5.42 -11.23
CA MET A 159 -1.97 -4.39 -10.25
C MET A 159 -0.79 -4.03 -9.35
N ILE A 160 -0.12 -5.05 -8.78
CA ILE A 160 1.05 -4.86 -7.91
C ILE A 160 2.19 -4.19 -8.70
N GLY A 161 2.54 -4.74 -9.85
CA GLY A 161 3.60 -4.24 -10.72
C GLY A 161 3.31 -2.84 -11.27
N GLY A 162 2.06 -2.57 -11.67
CA GLY A 162 1.63 -1.27 -12.18
C GLY A 162 1.78 -0.14 -11.17
N VAL A 163 1.37 -0.37 -9.91
CA VAL A 163 1.56 0.62 -8.84
C VAL A 163 3.04 0.81 -8.53
N ALA A 164 3.83 -0.28 -8.47
CA ALA A 164 5.28 -0.19 -8.22
C ALA A 164 6.01 0.57 -9.34
N ALA A 165 5.75 0.23 -10.60
CA ALA A 165 6.34 0.90 -11.77
C ALA A 165 5.94 2.38 -11.85
N SER A 166 4.65 2.70 -11.63
CA SER A 166 4.16 4.07 -11.58
C SER A 166 4.91 4.91 -10.52
N ARG A 167 5.15 4.35 -9.32
CA ARG A 167 5.93 5.02 -8.26
C ARG A 167 7.39 5.24 -8.65
N ALA A 168 8.01 4.23 -9.28
CA ALA A 168 9.42 4.29 -9.63
C ALA A 168 9.76 5.50 -10.54
N VAL A 169 8.86 5.83 -11.47
CA VAL A 169 9.07 6.95 -12.41
C VAL A 169 8.47 8.28 -11.94
N ALA A 170 7.65 8.29 -10.88
CA ALA A 170 6.82 9.44 -10.51
C ALA A 170 7.61 10.72 -10.19
N LYS A 171 8.84 10.59 -9.68
CA LYS A 171 9.69 11.75 -9.34
C LYS A 171 10.30 12.40 -10.56
N ALA A 172 10.68 11.61 -11.57
CA ALA A 172 11.31 12.07 -12.80
C ALA A 172 10.27 12.48 -13.84
N ASP A 173 9.25 11.67 -14.06
CA ASP A 173 8.19 11.91 -15.02
C ASP A 173 6.79 11.60 -14.45
N PRO A 174 6.15 12.58 -13.84
CA PRO A 174 4.78 12.41 -13.31
C PRO A 174 3.74 12.10 -14.40
N LYS A 175 3.97 12.51 -15.65
CA LYS A 175 3.05 12.21 -16.77
C LYS A 175 3.11 10.73 -17.12
N LEU A 176 4.34 10.20 -17.29
CA LEU A 176 4.54 8.76 -17.53
C LEU A 176 3.97 7.92 -16.38
N SER A 177 4.22 8.33 -15.13
CA SER A 177 3.65 7.67 -13.95
C SER A 177 2.13 7.55 -14.04
N ASN A 178 1.44 8.63 -14.41
CA ASN A 178 -0.02 8.63 -14.58
C ASN A 178 -0.47 7.76 -15.77
N GLN A 179 0.30 7.76 -16.87
CA GLN A 179 0.01 6.92 -18.05
C GLN A 179 0.10 5.43 -17.71
N ILE A 180 1.14 5.02 -16.99
CA ILE A 180 1.31 3.63 -16.53
C ILE A 180 0.08 3.18 -15.74
N LEU A 181 -0.33 3.96 -14.75
CA LEU A 181 -1.43 3.58 -13.88
C LEU A 181 -2.77 3.46 -14.65
N ARG A 182 -3.03 4.40 -15.58
CA ARG A 182 -4.22 4.36 -16.44
C ARG A 182 -4.19 3.18 -17.40
N ALA A 183 -3.03 2.90 -18.01
CA ALA A 183 -2.89 1.76 -18.93
C ALA A 183 -3.15 0.43 -18.22
N VAL A 184 -2.54 0.24 -17.04
CA VAL A 184 -2.78 -0.97 -16.23
C VAL A 184 -4.25 -1.08 -15.82
N ARG A 185 -4.88 0.03 -15.35
CA ARG A 185 -6.30 0.03 -14.96
C ARG A 185 -7.21 -0.40 -16.13
N ARG A 186 -6.94 0.12 -17.33
CA ARG A 186 -7.71 -0.25 -18.52
C ARG A 186 -7.56 -1.73 -18.86
N ILE A 187 -6.33 -2.22 -19.00
CA ILE A 187 -6.06 -3.61 -19.41
C ILE A 187 -6.60 -4.60 -18.37
N VAL A 188 -6.40 -4.32 -17.09
CA VAL A 188 -6.93 -5.18 -16.02
C VAL A 188 -8.47 -5.18 -16.01
N GLY A 189 -9.12 -4.04 -16.32
CA GLY A 189 -10.56 -3.96 -16.49
C GLY A 189 -11.07 -4.80 -17.67
N GLU A 190 -10.43 -4.70 -18.83
CA GLU A 190 -10.74 -5.53 -20.01
C GLU A 190 -10.61 -7.02 -19.70
N VAL A 191 -9.53 -7.43 -19.03
CA VAL A 191 -9.36 -8.82 -18.54
C VAL A 191 -10.46 -9.18 -17.55
N GLY A 192 -10.93 -8.23 -16.75
CA GLY A 192 -12.05 -8.37 -15.81
C GLY A 192 -13.43 -8.49 -16.47
N GLY A 193 -13.55 -8.28 -17.78
CA GLY A 193 -14.80 -8.29 -18.51
C GLY A 193 -15.55 -6.95 -18.47
N GLU A 194 -14.89 -5.85 -18.13
CA GLU A 194 -15.45 -4.49 -18.28
C GLU A 194 -15.50 -4.14 -19.77
N GLU A 195 -16.70 -4.01 -20.34
CA GLU A 195 -16.91 -3.53 -21.70
C GLU A 195 -16.94 -2.00 -21.72
N GLY A 196 -16.02 -1.36 -22.47
CA GLY A 196 -16.06 0.05 -22.84
C GLY A 196 -15.62 1.02 -21.74
N GLN A 197 -15.16 2.16 -22.19
CA GLN A 197 -14.75 3.41 -21.52
C GLN A 197 -14.60 3.36 -19.99
N VAL A 198 -13.46 2.86 -19.52
CA VAL A 198 -13.05 3.04 -18.13
C VAL A 198 -12.46 4.45 -18.01
N ASP A 199 -13.16 5.35 -17.34
CA ASP A 199 -12.58 6.61 -16.86
C ASP A 199 -11.31 6.28 -16.08
N GLY A 200 -10.20 6.96 -16.38
CA GLY A 200 -8.90 6.69 -15.75
C GLY A 200 -8.94 6.77 -14.22
N PRO A 201 -7.80 6.45 -13.53
CA PRO A 201 -7.74 6.38 -12.07
C PRO A 201 -8.37 7.58 -11.38
N ARG A 202 -9.23 7.34 -10.40
CA ARG A 202 -9.89 8.38 -9.60
C ARG A 202 -8.88 9.03 -8.66
N GLY A 203 -9.04 10.30 -8.43
CA GLY A 203 -8.14 11.13 -7.62
C GLY A 203 -7.42 12.20 -8.46
N ARG A 204 -7.25 13.38 -7.90
CA ARG A 204 -6.45 14.45 -8.51
C ARG A 204 -4.99 14.21 -8.15
N PRO A 205 -4.06 14.27 -9.13
CA PRO A 205 -2.64 14.27 -8.81
C PRO A 205 -2.38 15.45 -7.86
N ARG A 206 -1.72 15.18 -6.75
CA ARG A 206 -1.35 16.20 -5.77
C ARG A 206 -0.51 17.26 -6.48
N ALA A 207 -1.05 18.48 -6.62
CA ALA A 207 -0.28 19.61 -7.12
C ALA A 207 0.97 19.77 -6.24
N THR A 208 2.14 19.72 -6.85
CA THR A 208 3.38 20.03 -6.17
C THR A 208 3.26 21.44 -5.61
N ARG A 209 3.24 21.56 -4.29
CA ARG A 209 3.19 22.83 -3.57
C ARG A 209 4.44 23.62 -3.95
N LYS A 210 4.34 24.54 -4.94
CA LYS A 210 5.37 25.52 -5.23
C LYS A 210 5.64 26.26 -3.92
N ARG A 211 6.84 26.11 -3.39
CA ARG A 211 7.34 26.99 -2.30
C ARG A 211 7.22 28.41 -2.82
N ALA A 212 6.34 29.18 -2.26
CA ALA A 212 6.33 30.64 -2.42
C ALA A 212 7.68 31.14 -1.92
N ARG A 213 8.52 31.59 -2.82
CA ARG A 213 9.70 32.39 -2.45
C ARG A 213 9.15 33.69 -1.88
N GLY A 214 9.47 33.95 -0.61
CA GLY A 214 9.08 35.17 0.06
C GLY A 214 9.51 36.38 -0.74
N ALA A 215 8.53 37.21 -1.05
CA ALA A 215 8.77 38.55 -1.52
C ALA A 215 9.44 39.33 -0.37
N GLY A 216 10.65 39.79 -0.60
CA GLY A 216 11.35 40.67 0.29
C GLY A 216 10.56 41.98 0.46
N SER A 217 10.33 42.34 1.70
CA SER A 217 9.80 43.62 2.09
C SER A 217 10.83 44.73 1.76
N PRO A 218 10.47 45.84 1.15
CA PRO A 218 11.36 46.99 1.01
C PRO A 218 11.48 47.71 2.37
N ALA A 219 12.71 48.04 2.75
CA ALA A 219 13.02 48.85 3.92
C ALA A 219 12.43 50.26 3.75
N PRO A 220 12.01 50.93 4.86
CA PRO A 220 11.55 52.30 4.79
C PRO A 220 12.73 53.27 4.66
N SER A 221 12.62 54.19 3.72
CA SER A 221 13.47 55.34 3.57
C SER A 221 13.25 56.29 4.79
N SER A 222 14.29 56.54 5.57
CA SER A 222 14.33 57.68 6.49
C SER A 222 14.89 58.88 5.78
N GLN A 223 14.04 59.86 5.55
CA GLN A 223 14.47 61.26 5.36
C GLN A 223 14.71 61.88 6.74
N LEU A 224 15.78 62.56 6.84
CA LEU A 224 16.29 63.73 7.55
C LEU A 224 17.65 63.45 8.15
#